data_78f07ac42cb32959f5a834f2a9a27fd4
#
_entry.id   78f07ac42cb32959f5a834f2a9a27fd4
#
_cell.length_a   1.000
_cell.length_b   1.000
_cell.length_c   1.000
_cell.angle_alpha   90.00
_cell.angle_beta   90.00
_cell.angle_gamma   90.00
#
_symmetry.space_group_name_H-M   'P 1'
#
loop_
_entity.id
_entity.type
_entity.pdbx_description
1 polymer ?
#
loop_
_entity_poly.entity_id
_entity_poly.type
_entity_poly.pdbx_seq_one_letter_code
_entity_poly.pdbx_strand_id
1 'polypeptide(L)'
;AGYDTYPYYVEDVASKGLTVNKDFAAKIGDKDMSFTYVTEPTVDNDSGKTTTVLKFDLAGKSGQLVITYTAVVNKDIISAGNQVSNTAEVSRDNENWTPPVVFEAYTGEFAFHKYGVGADANGLAGVTFNVFEGSKAEGTPLKFVKLSDGEYRLAEADENGSSANVVSTTGNVFIKGLKSGEYTLKETGFVDGYAKNFVPTFTVKLTVSQEDGTSSVELIGTNNLGLASNVDKVIQVKNVKNITQLPLTGAMGTALFT
;
A
#
# COMPACT_ATOMS: atom_id res chain seq x y z
N ALA A 1 8.14 40.08 2.64
CA ALA A 1 8.97 40.23 3.83
C ALA A 1 10.26 39.45 3.62
N GLY A 2 11.41 40.01 4.08
CA GLY A 2 12.67 39.31 4.07
C GLY A 2 12.87 38.52 5.35
N TYR A 3 13.82 37.60 5.34
CA TYR A 3 14.26 36.87 6.52
C TYR A 3 15.17 37.76 7.37
N ASP A 4 15.03 37.65 8.69
CA ASP A 4 15.87 38.33 9.67
C ASP A 4 17.29 37.76 9.68
N THR A 5 18.18 38.37 10.45
CA THR A 5 19.58 37.95 10.62
C THR A 5 19.75 36.75 11.56
N TYR A 6 18.63 36.25 12.14
CA TYR A 6 18.66 35.05 12.97
C TYR A 6 18.80 33.78 12.15
N PRO A 7 19.42 32.74 12.68
CA PRO A 7 19.32 31.41 12.11
C PRO A 7 17.87 30.93 12.18
N TYR A 8 17.48 30.11 11.21
CA TYR A 8 16.17 29.43 11.19
C TYR A 8 16.44 27.93 11.31
N TYR A 9 15.73 27.31 12.22
CA TYR A 9 15.77 25.88 12.41
C TYR A 9 14.42 25.30 11.93
N VAL A 10 14.49 24.18 11.25
CA VAL A 10 13.32 23.41 10.84
C VAL A 10 13.48 22.01 11.40
N GLU A 11 12.55 21.61 12.25
CA GLU A 11 12.44 20.25 12.73
C GLU A 11 11.38 19.52 11.90
N ASP A 12 11.72 18.32 11.49
CA ASP A 12 10.86 17.39 10.77
C ASP A 12 10.85 16.07 11.54
N VAL A 13 9.64 15.60 11.88
CA VAL A 13 9.46 14.35 12.63
C VAL A 13 8.53 13.42 11.87
N ALA A 14 9.10 12.39 11.27
CA ALA A 14 8.38 11.34 10.58
C ALA A 14 7.99 10.21 11.53
N SER A 15 6.77 9.68 11.38
CA SER A 15 6.30 8.52 12.15
C SER A 15 7.06 7.24 11.79
N LYS A 16 7.00 6.23 12.66
CA LYS A 16 7.72 4.94 12.51
C LYS A 16 7.43 4.18 11.21
N GLY A 17 6.28 4.42 10.58
CA GLY A 17 5.91 3.83 9.29
C GLY A 17 6.60 4.45 8.08
N LEU A 18 7.49 5.45 8.29
CA LEU A 18 8.26 6.13 7.25
C LEU A 18 9.76 5.91 7.45
N THR A 19 10.44 5.59 6.36
CA THR A 19 11.90 5.62 6.28
C THR A 19 12.30 6.87 5.51
N VAL A 20 12.92 7.83 6.20
CA VAL A 20 13.34 9.13 5.63
C VAL A 20 14.68 8.97 4.92
N ASN A 21 14.75 9.43 3.67
CA ASN A 21 15.99 9.48 2.91
C ASN A 21 16.80 10.76 3.25
N LYS A 22 18.14 10.71 3.06
CA LYS A 22 19.02 11.86 3.29
C LYS A 22 19.17 12.75 2.04
N ASP A 23 18.14 12.85 1.23
CA ASP A 23 18.12 13.61 -0.03
C ASP A 23 17.49 15.01 0.11
N PHE A 24 17.65 15.62 1.29
CA PHE A 24 17.12 16.94 1.57
C PHE A 24 17.69 18.00 0.62
N ALA A 25 16.80 18.81 0.04
CA ALA A 25 17.11 19.96 -0.75
C ALA A 25 16.26 21.16 -0.31
N ALA A 26 16.80 22.37 -0.45
CA ALA A 26 16.10 23.59 -0.06
C ALA A 26 16.22 24.66 -1.13
N LYS A 27 15.15 25.42 -1.38
CA LYS A 27 15.10 26.50 -2.38
C LYS A 27 14.29 27.69 -1.89
N ILE A 28 14.67 28.90 -2.39
CA ILE A 28 13.83 30.09 -2.38
C ILE A 28 13.67 30.54 -3.85
N GLY A 29 12.43 30.40 -4.38
CA GLY A 29 12.21 30.48 -5.82
C GLY A 29 13.03 29.42 -6.56
N ASP A 30 13.80 29.80 -7.55
CA ASP A 30 14.66 28.88 -8.32
C ASP A 30 16.09 28.76 -7.76
N LYS A 31 16.39 29.41 -6.62
CA LYS A 31 17.73 29.42 -6.04
C LYS A 31 17.86 28.38 -4.95
N ASP A 32 18.89 27.54 -5.05
CA ASP A 32 19.23 26.58 -4.00
C ASP A 32 19.72 27.32 -2.74
N MET A 33 19.28 26.82 -1.60
CA MET A 33 19.68 27.31 -0.29
C MET A 33 20.49 26.22 0.43
N SER A 34 21.66 26.62 0.96
CA SER A 34 22.46 25.74 1.79
C SER A 34 21.88 25.65 3.19
N PHE A 35 22.04 24.52 3.82
CA PHE A 35 21.72 24.26 5.21
C PHE A 35 22.78 23.37 5.85
N THR A 36 22.74 23.30 7.17
CA THR A 36 23.50 22.31 7.93
C THR A 36 22.57 21.45 8.76
N TYR A 37 22.88 20.17 8.89
CA TYR A 37 22.18 19.32 9.84
C TYR A 37 22.61 19.68 11.27
N VAL A 38 21.64 20.01 12.13
CA VAL A 38 21.80 19.98 13.58
C VAL A 38 21.60 18.54 14.05
N THR A 39 20.56 17.89 13.48
CA THR A 39 20.31 16.46 13.63
C THR A 39 20.05 15.88 12.25
N GLU A 40 20.88 14.96 11.80
CA GLU A 40 20.61 14.17 10.59
C GLU A 40 19.40 13.25 10.85
N PRO A 41 18.70 12.77 9.79
CA PRO A 41 17.62 11.81 9.96
C PRO A 41 18.03 10.68 10.92
N THR A 42 17.50 10.74 12.14
CA THR A 42 17.86 9.86 13.25
C THR A 42 16.61 9.19 13.79
N VAL A 43 16.62 7.86 13.82
CA VAL A 43 15.52 7.05 14.36
C VAL A 43 15.66 6.97 15.89
N ASP A 44 14.61 7.36 16.59
CA ASP A 44 14.44 7.08 18.01
C ASP A 44 14.04 5.60 18.20
N ASN A 45 14.85 4.83 18.91
CA ASN A 45 14.66 3.38 19.04
C ASN A 45 13.41 2.98 19.84
N ASP A 46 12.92 3.86 20.72
CA ASP A 46 11.76 3.57 21.57
C ASP A 46 10.46 3.86 20.83
N SER A 47 10.37 5.01 20.15
CA SER A 47 9.18 5.42 19.41
C SER A 47 9.17 4.97 17.94
N GLY A 48 10.35 4.69 17.38
CA GLY A 48 10.55 4.43 15.95
C GLY A 48 10.38 5.66 15.05
N LYS A 49 10.17 6.84 15.62
CA LYS A 49 10.09 8.10 14.87
C LYS A 49 11.46 8.52 14.36
N THR A 50 11.48 9.18 13.21
CA THR A 50 12.69 9.76 12.64
C THR A 50 12.64 11.27 12.81
N THR A 51 13.61 11.85 13.52
CA THR A 51 13.75 13.30 13.69
C THR A 51 14.89 13.82 12.83
N THR A 52 14.65 14.93 12.14
CA THR A 52 15.64 15.69 11.38
C THR A 52 15.59 17.16 11.78
N VAL A 53 16.71 17.78 12.05
CA VAL A 53 16.77 19.23 12.33
C VAL A 53 17.75 19.89 11.36
N LEU A 54 17.25 20.84 10.58
CA LEU A 54 18.00 21.63 9.61
C LEU A 54 18.19 23.06 10.13
N LYS A 55 19.38 23.62 9.93
CA LYS A 55 19.69 25.02 10.24
C LYS A 55 19.99 25.79 8.96
N PHE A 56 19.35 26.92 8.80
CA PHE A 56 19.50 27.84 7.68
C PHE A 56 20.02 29.20 8.13
N ASP A 57 20.91 29.78 7.32
CA ASP A 57 21.23 31.22 7.34
C ASP A 57 20.53 31.87 6.14
N LEU A 58 19.46 32.59 6.42
CA LEU A 58 18.63 33.24 5.41
C LEU A 58 18.71 34.75 5.45
N ALA A 59 19.69 35.33 6.16
CA ALA A 59 19.85 36.77 6.28
C ALA A 59 19.87 37.45 4.89
N GLY A 60 19.03 38.48 4.70
CA GLY A 60 18.91 39.22 3.46
C GLY A 60 18.24 38.46 2.31
N LYS A 61 17.74 37.24 2.55
CA LYS A 61 16.91 36.50 1.59
C LYS A 61 15.45 36.94 1.73
N SER A 62 14.65 36.70 0.71
CA SER A 62 13.20 36.92 0.72
C SER A 62 12.51 35.92 -0.18
N GLY A 63 11.27 35.60 0.13
CA GLY A 63 10.47 34.59 -0.56
C GLY A 63 10.14 33.39 0.31
N GLN A 64 9.47 32.41 -0.26
CA GLN A 64 9.12 31.17 0.43
C GLN A 64 10.30 30.21 0.39
N LEU A 65 10.73 29.74 1.57
CA LEU A 65 11.65 28.60 1.67
C LEU A 65 10.86 27.32 1.44
N VAL A 66 11.28 26.53 0.47
CA VAL A 66 10.74 25.20 0.18
C VAL A 66 11.81 24.16 0.48
N ILE A 67 11.51 23.21 1.33
CA ILE A 67 12.38 22.08 1.67
C ILE A 67 11.71 20.83 1.09
N THR A 68 12.48 20.02 0.40
CA THR A 68 12.04 18.75 -0.19
C THR A 68 12.95 17.62 0.23
N TYR A 69 12.40 16.47 0.45
CA TYR A 69 13.08 15.20 0.63
C TYR A 69 12.14 14.06 0.26
N THR A 70 12.63 12.84 0.19
CA THR A 70 11.80 11.66 -0.03
C THR A 70 11.74 10.77 1.20
N ALA A 71 10.59 10.13 1.39
CA ALA A 71 10.41 9.09 2.40
C ALA A 71 9.68 7.90 1.79
N VAL A 72 9.99 6.70 2.26
CA VAL A 72 9.37 5.45 1.81
C VAL A 72 8.54 4.89 2.95
N VAL A 73 7.31 4.49 2.64
CA VAL A 73 6.46 3.76 3.58
C VAL A 73 7.11 2.40 3.84
N ASN A 74 7.30 2.07 5.11
CA ASN A 74 7.93 0.83 5.54
C ASN A 74 6.91 -0.13 6.21
N LYS A 75 7.37 -1.32 6.57
CA LYS A 75 6.54 -2.39 7.15
C LYS A 75 5.81 -2.01 8.44
N ASP A 76 6.33 -1.04 9.18
CA ASP A 76 5.76 -0.62 10.46
C ASP A 76 4.43 0.14 10.31
N ILE A 77 4.07 0.54 9.07
CA ILE A 77 2.77 1.13 8.78
C ILE A 77 1.61 0.23 9.22
N ILE A 78 1.75 -1.08 9.13
CA ILE A 78 0.71 -2.03 9.52
C ILE A 78 0.47 -1.95 11.03
N SER A 79 1.54 -1.92 11.83
CA SER A 79 1.43 -1.78 13.28
C SER A 79 1.01 -0.36 13.71
N ALA A 80 1.13 0.61 12.83
CA ALA A 80 0.67 1.98 13.00
C ALA A 80 -0.79 2.20 12.55
N GLY A 81 -1.54 1.14 12.22
CA GLY A 81 -2.94 1.23 11.81
C GLY A 81 -3.13 1.71 10.37
N ASN A 82 -2.19 1.39 9.48
CA ASN A 82 -2.17 1.82 8.07
C ASN A 82 -2.01 3.34 7.87
N GLN A 83 -1.58 4.08 8.91
CA GLN A 83 -1.38 5.53 8.90
C GLN A 83 0.08 5.88 9.12
N VAL A 84 0.57 6.85 8.38
CA VAL A 84 1.83 7.55 8.64
C VAL A 84 1.56 9.04 8.80
N SER A 85 2.40 9.71 9.58
CA SER A 85 2.36 11.15 9.74
C SER A 85 3.75 11.74 9.63
N ASN A 86 3.79 12.99 9.20
CA ASN A 86 4.97 13.84 9.25
C ASN A 86 4.60 15.17 9.87
N THR A 87 5.42 15.66 10.78
CA THR A 87 5.23 16.96 11.42
C THR A 87 6.41 17.86 11.12
N ALA A 88 6.14 19.14 10.89
CA ALA A 88 7.17 20.15 10.69
C ALA A 88 6.94 21.36 11.61
N GLU A 89 8.02 21.83 12.21
CA GLU A 89 8.05 22.99 13.11
C GLU A 89 9.23 23.90 12.75
N VAL A 90 9.13 25.17 13.12
CA VAL A 90 10.17 26.16 12.87
C VAL A 90 10.58 26.83 14.18
N SER A 91 11.87 27.10 14.35
CA SER A 91 12.42 27.81 15.52
C SER A 91 13.47 28.82 15.08
N ARG A 92 13.73 29.82 15.93
CA ARG A 92 14.82 30.79 15.78
C ARG A 92 16.03 30.49 16.68
N ASP A 93 15.84 29.68 17.69
CA ASP A 93 16.84 29.41 18.75
C ASP A 93 17.09 27.90 18.96
N ASN A 94 16.36 27.04 18.23
CA ASN A 94 16.38 25.57 18.40
C ASN A 94 15.85 25.11 19.78
N GLU A 95 15.09 25.94 20.46
CA GLU A 95 14.50 25.63 21.77
C GLU A 95 12.99 25.92 21.79
N ASN A 96 12.59 27.04 21.19
CA ASN A 96 11.19 27.48 21.14
C ASN A 96 10.63 27.26 19.74
N TRP A 97 9.77 26.25 19.60
CA TRP A 97 9.20 25.80 18.34
C TRP A 97 7.80 26.38 18.10
N THR A 98 7.46 26.60 16.83
CA THR A 98 6.08 26.91 16.45
C THR A 98 5.16 25.73 16.73
N PRO A 99 3.83 25.93 16.77
CA PRO A 99 2.91 24.81 16.70
C PRO A 99 3.19 23.94 15.46
N PRO A 100 3.13 22.60 15.60
CA PRO A 100 3.42 21.69 14.50
C PRO A 100 2.40 21.79 13.38
N VAL A 101 2.88 21.69 12.15
CA VAL A 101 2.04 21.39 10.98
C VAL A 101 2.14 19.90 10.72
N VAL A 102 0.99 19.23 10.68
CA VAL A 102 0.91 17.77 10.55
C VAL A 102 0.39 17.41 9.16
N PHE A 103 1.06 16.49 8.50
CA PHE A 103 0.59 15.80 7.30
C PHE A 103 0.39 14.32 7.63
N GLU A 104 -0.70 13.74 7.14
CA GLU A 104 -1.02 12.33 7.30
C GLU A 104 -1.21 11.67 5.94
N ALA A 105 -0.84 10.41 5.85
CA ALA A 105 -1.08 9.59 4.68
C ALA A 105 -1.42 8.16 5.10
N TYR A 106 -2.19 7.48 4.25
CA TYR A 106 -2.73 6.17 4.55
C TYR A 106 -2.42 5.16 3.45
N THR A 107 -2.16 3.92 3.86
CA THR A 107 -2.23 2.76 2.99
C THR A 107 -3.55 2.04 3.20
N GLY A 108 -3.95 1.25 2.22
CA GLY A 108 -5.19 0.51 2.27
C GLY A 108 -5.00 -0.99 2.32
N GLU A 109 -6.14 -1.64 2.45
CA GLU A 109 -6.25 -3.09 2.45
C GLU A 109 -7.51 -3.53 1.73
N PHE A 110 -7.50 -4.76 1.23
CA PHE A 110 -8.72 -5.42 0.77
C PHE A 110 -8.69 -6.91 1.10
N ALA A 111 -9.88 -7.51 1.10
CA ALA A 111 -10.05 -8.93 1.31
C ALA A 111 -10.87 -9.56 0.19
N PHE A 112 -10.65 -10.85 -0.03
CA PHE A 112 -11.53 -11.69 -0.82
C PHE A 112 -11.74 -13.04 -0.16
N HIS A 113 -12.85 -13.68 -0.50
CA HIS A 113 -13.21 -15.01 -0.01
C HIS A 113 -13.10 -16.03 -1.13
N LYS A 114 -12.21 -17.00 -0.95
CA LYS A 114 -12.01 -18.11 -1.87
C LYS A 114 -12.86 -19.28 -1.45
N TYR A 115 -13.71 -19.77 -2.35
CA TYR A 115 -14.56 -20.91 -2.10
C TYR A 115 -14.61 -21.87 -3.31
N GLY A 116 -15.11 -23.06 -3.06
CA GLY A 116 -15.27 -24.11 -4.06
C GLY A 116 -16.71 -24.55 -4.21
N VAL A 117 -16.91 -25.83 -4.48
CA VAL A 117 -18.21 -26.48 -4.62
C VAL A 117 -18.35 -27.63 -3.64
N GLY A 118 -19.58 -27.91 -3.21
CA GLY A 118 -19.85 -28.97 -2.23
C GLY A 118 -19.33 -28.65 -0.85
N ALA A 119 -18.45 -29.48 -0.28
CA ALA A 119 -17.90 -29.28 1.05
C ALA A 119 -17.08 -27.99 1.18
N ASP A 120 -16.52 -27.48 0.08
CA ASP A 120 -15.67 -26.28 0.05
C ASP A 120 -16.50 -25.00 -0.22
N ALA A 121 -17.80 -25.05 -0.17
CA ALA A 121 -18.68 -23.89 -0.44
C ALA A 121 -18.51 -22.74 0.58
N ASN A 122 -18.05 -23.06 1.80
CA ASN A 122 -17.80 -22.09 2.87
C ASN A 122 -16.36 -21.64 2.98
N GLY A 123 -15.48 -22.14 2.12
CA GLY A 123 -14.08 -21.76 2.06
C GLY A 123 -13.22 -22.86 1.44
N LEU A 124 -12.32 -22.48 0.54
CA LEU A 124 -11.36 -23.37 -0.10
C LEU A 124 -9.95 -22.93 0.28
N ALA A 125 -9.27 -23.78 1.07
CA ALA A 125 -7.90 -23.57 1.50
C ALA A 125 -6.89 -24.10 0.47
N GLY A 126 -5.64 -23.61 0.54
CA GLY A 126 -4.51 -24.10 -0.24
C GLY A 126 -4.43 -23.57 -1.67
N VAL A 127 -5.33 -22.67 -2.06
CA VAL A 127 -5.28 -22.01 -3.38
C VAL A 127 -4.28 -20.86 -3.34
N THR A 128 -3.41 -20.79 -4.32
CA THR A 128 -2.37 -19.75 -4.41
C THR A 128 -2.73 -18.72 -5.47
N PHE A 129 -2.53 -17.46 -5.13
CA PHE A 129 -2.67 -16.33 -6.05
C PHE A 129 -1.37 -15.55 -6.18
N ASN A 130 -1.13 -15.00 -7.35
CA ASN A 130 -0.21 -13.90 -7.55
C ASN A 130 -1.01 -12.60 -7.77
N VAL A 131 -0.48 -11.49 -7.25
CA VAL A 131 -1.07 -10.17 -7.33
C VAL A 131 -0.18 -9.27 -8.18
N PHE A 132 -0.77 -8.62 -9.16
CA PHE A 132 -0.07 -7.71 -10.07
C PHE A 132 -0.62 -6.29 -9.90
N GLU A 133 0.24 -5.30 -9.90
CA GLU A 133 -0.19 -3.89 -9.97
C GLU A 133 -0.69 -3.59 -11.39
N GLY A 134 -1.86 -2.96 -11.49
CA GLY A 134 -2.51 -2.62 -12.74
C GLY A 134 -3.65 -3.57 -13.13
N SER A 135 -4.21 -3.34 -14.31
CA SER A 135 -5.42 -4.00 -14.83
C SER A 135 -5.19 -5.34 -15.53
N LYS A 136 -3.95 -5.85 -15.48
CA LYS A 136 -3.56 -7.11 -16.14
C LYS A 136 -2.61 -7.94 -15.28
N ALA A 137 -2.72 -9.25 -15.36
CA ALA A 137 -1.78 -10.18 -14.72
C ALA A 137 -0.52 -10.39 -15.59
N GLU A 138 0.24 -9.31 -15.77
CA GLU A 138 1.45 -9.24 -16.60
C GLU A 138 2.62 -8.65 -15.80
N GLY A 139 3.85 -8.99 -16.21
CA GLY A 139 5.06 -8.51 -15.56
C GLY A 139 5.41 -9.27 -14.29
N THR A 140 6.10 -8.60 -13.37
CA THR A 140 6.52 -9.18 -12.09
C THR A 140 5.43 -9.01 -11.04
N PRO A 141 4.94 -10.09 -10.42
CA PRO A 141 3.97 -9.98 -9.34
C PRO A 141 4.56 -9.29 -8.13
N LEU A 142 3.70 -8.61 -7.37
CA LEU A 142 4.04 -8.05 -6.07
C LEU A 142 4.45 -9.17 -5.10
N LYS A 143 5.35 -8.85 -4.19
CA LYS A 143 5.76 -9.76 -3.11
C LYS A 143 5.10 -9.35 -1.80
N PHE A 144 4.80 -10.34 -0.99
CA PHE A 144 4.13 -10.18 0.29
C PHE A 144 4.86 -10.95 1.39
N VAL A 145 4.73 -10.45 2.61
CA VAL A 145 5.12 -11.18 3.82
C VAL A 145 3.85 -11.67 4.49
N LYS A 146 3.82 -12.95 4.84
CA LYS A 146 2.71 -13.55 5.59
C LYS A 146 2.76 -13.06 7.04
N LEU A 147 1.67 -12.47 7.52
CA LEU A 147 1.52 -12.02 8.91
C LEU A 147 0.87 -13.10 9.78
N SER A 148 -0.17 -13.72 9.25
CA SER A 148 -0.89 -14.83 9.87
C SER A 148 -1.57 -15.67 8.79
N ASP A 149 -2.38 -16.64 9.16
CA ASP A 149 -3.10 -17.49 8.21
C ASP A 149 -4.11 -16.68 7.40
N GLY A 150 -3.88 -16.64 6.08
CA GLY A 150 -4.67 -15.87 5.13
C GLY A 150 -4.41 -14.36 5.17
N GLU A 151 -3.46 -13.87 5.96
CA GLU A 151 -3.20 -12.43 6.10
C GLU A 151 -1.79 -12.09 5.63
N TYR A 152 -1.68 -11.08 4.78
CA TYR A 152 -0.47 -10.69 4.08
C TYR A 152 -0.31 -9.17 4.06
N ARG A 153 0.92 -8.70 4.16
CA ARG A 153 1.27 -7.30 3.87
C ARG A 153 2.18 -7.20 2.66
N LEU A 154 2.13 -6.09 1.96
CA LEU A 154 3.10 -5.77 0.91
C LEU A 154 4.53 -5.84 1.51
N ALA A 155 5.43 -6.50 0.81
CA ALA A 155 6.83 -6.58 1.20
C ALA A 155 7.59 -5.31 0.82
N GLU A 156 8.60 -4.98 1.60
CA GLU A 156 9.62 -4.01 1.20
C GLU A 156 10.50 -4.59 0.07
N ALA A 157 11.24 -3.72 -0.60
CA ALA A 157 12.19 -4.17 -1.61
C ALA A 157 13.20 -5.14 -0.98
N ASP A 158 13.40 -6.30 -1.62
CA ASP A 158 14.35 -7.34 -1.21
C ASP A 158 14.18 -7.87 0.22
N GLU A 159 12.98 -7.75 0.77
CA GLU A 159 12.67 -8.21 2.13
C GLU A 159 12.76 -9.74 2.23
N ASN A 160 13.55 -10.22 3.20
CA ASN A 160 13.68 -11.65 3.47
C ASN A 160 12.34 -12.26 3.90
N GLY A 161 12.05 -13.46 3.39
CA GLY A 161 10.80 -14.18 3.67
C GLY A 161 9.61 -13.68 2.85
N SER A 162 9.81 -12.70 1.96
CA SER A 162 8.78 -12.28 1.02
C SER A 162 8.55 -13.32 -0.08
N SER A 163 7.30 -13.41 -0.54
CA SER A 163 6.87 -14.32 -1.60
C SER A 163 5.86 -13.64 -2.51
N ALA A 164 5.87 -13.98 -3.79
CA ALA A 164 4.81 -13.59 -4.70
C ALA A 164 3.50 -14.37 -4.46
N ASN A 165 3.55 -15.44 -3.66
CA ASN A 165 2.44 -16.34 -3.42
C ASN A 165 1.62 -15.88 -2.21
N VAL A 166 0.35 -15.63 -2.45
CA VAL A 166 -0.68 -15.39 -1.45
C VAL A 166 -1.58 -16.62 -1.43
N VAL A 167 -1.72 -17.27 -0.29
CA VAL A 167 -2.41 -18.57 -0.15
C VAL A 167 -3.65 -18.44 0.70
N SER A 168 -4.79 -18.95 0.21
CA SER A 168 -6.01 -19.04 1.02
C SER A 168 -5.84 -20.11 2.10
N THR A 169 -6.13 -19.78 3.35
CA THR A 169 -6.00 -20.74 4.47
C THR A 169 -7.34 -21.29 4.90
N THR A 170 -8.33 -20.41 5.10
CA THR A 170 -9.71 -20.78 5.46
C THR A 170 -10.73 -20.25 4.44
N GLY A 171 -10.27 -19.99 3.22
CA GLY A 171 -10.99 -19.26 2.20
C GLY A 171 -10.72 -17.76 2.22
N ASN A 172 -10.58 -17.13 3.37
CA ASN A 172 -10.32 -15.70 3.47
C ASN A 172 -8.86 -15.35 3.15
N VAL A 173 -8.67 -14.25 2.43
CA VAL A 173 -7.38 -13.66 2.14
C VAL A 173 -7.47 -12.16 2.37
N PHE A 174 -6.57 -11.63 3.19
CA PHE A 174 -6.44 -10.22 3.52
C PHE A 174 -5.10 -9.70 3.00
N ILE A 175 -5.11 -8.61 2.26
CA ILE A 175 -3.91 -7.99 1.68
C ILE A 175 -3.84 -6.56 2.16
N LYS A 176 -2.76 -6.20 2.85
CA LYS A 176 -2.55 -4.92 3.53
C LYS A 176 -1.35 -4.15 3.00
N GLY A 177 -1.29 -2.85 3.29
CA GLY A 177 -0.16 -1.98 2.97
C GLY A 177 -0.12 -1.54 1.50
N LEU A 178 -1.25 -1.51 0.83
CA LEU A 178 -1.36 -1.12 -0.56
C LEU A 178 -1.74 0.36 -0.71
N LYS A 179 -1.27 1.01 -1.76
CA LYS A 179 -1.76 2.33 -2.18
C LYS A 179 -3.08 2.21 -2.97
N SER A 180 -3.79 3.30 -3.16
CA SER A 180 -4.91 3.34 -4.12
C SER A 180 -4.41 2.93 -5.51
N GLY A 181 -5.17 2.07 -6.18
CA GLY A 181 -4.79 1.57 -7.50
C GLY A 181 -5.61 0.37 -7.96
N GLU A 182 -5.27 -0.12 -9.13
CA GLU A 182 -5.83 -1.35 -9.68
C GLU A 182 -4.88 -2.51 -9.38
N TYR A 183 -5.44 -3.64 -9.03
CA TYR A 183 -4.69 -4.85 -8.74
C TYR A 183 -5.36 -6.05 -9.43
N THR A 184 -4.58 -6.79 -10.21
CA THR A 184 -5.06 -8.01 -10.86
C THR A 184 -4.54 -9.22 -10.13
N LEU A 185 -5.46 -10.09 -9.73
CA LEU A 185 -5.16 -11.34 -9.05
C LEU A 185 -5.35 -12.51 -10.01
N LYS A 186 -4.37 -13.38 -10.06
CA LYS A 186 -4.40 -14.60 -10.87
C LYS A 186 -4.11 -15.80 -9.98
N GLU A 187 -4.99 -16.79 -10.02
CA GLU A 187 -4.74 -18.07 -9.37
C GLU A 187 -3.60 -18.79 -10.09
N THR A 188 -2.62 -19.30 -9.34
CA THR A 188 -1.42 -19.96 -9.84
C THR A 188 -1.16 -21.32 -9.21
N GLY A 189 -1.70 -21.55 -8.02
CA GLY A 189 -1.58 -22.83 -7.31
C GLY A 189 -2.95 -23.44 -7.09
N PHE A 190 -3.09 -24.74 -7.37
CA PHE A 190 -4.35 -25.45 -7.48
C PHE A 190 -4.52 -26.47 -6.38
N VAL A 191 -5.76 -26.73 -6.01
CA VAL A 191 -6.17 -27.79 -5.08
C VAL A 191 -6.70 -28.97 -5.88
N ASP A 192 -6.38 -30.20 -5.45
CA ASP A 192 -6.83 -31.40 -6.13
C ASP A 192 -8.37 -31.50 -6.13
N GLY A 193 -8.88 -32.07 -7.21
CA GLY A 193 -10.32 -32.19 -7.43
C GLY A 193 -10.98 -30.97 -8.08
N TYR A 194 -10.23 -29.90 -8.35
CA TYR A 194 -10.70 -28.72 -9.08
C TYR A 194 -10.09 -28.66 -10.49
N ALA A 195 -10.81 -28.01 -11.40
CA ALA A 195 -10.41 -27.90 -12.80
C ALA A 195 -9.25 -26.89 -12.95
N LYS A 196 -8.11 -27.34 -13.42
CA LYS A 196 -6.90 -26.51 -13.58
C LYS A 196 -6.92 -25.62 -14.83
N ASN A 197 -7.90 -25.78 -15.70
CA ASN A 197 -8.11 -24.99 -16.92
C ASN A 197 -9.16 -23.88 -16.77
N PHE A 198 -9.86 -23.84 -15.65
CA PHE A 198 -10.83 -22.79 -15.34
C PHE A 198 -10.35 -21.96 -14.13
N VAL A 199 -9.31 -21.18 -14.37
CA VAL A 199 -8.54 -20.49 -13.34
C VAL A 199 -9.03 -19.05 -13.20
N PRO A 200 -9.46 -18.61 -12.01
CA PRO A 200 -9.85 -17.23 -11.78
C PRO A 200 -8.71 -16.25 -12.05
N THR A 201 -9.02 -15.22 -12.84
CA THR A 201 -8.21 -14.01 -12.96
C THR A 201 -9.18 -12.84 -12.89
N PHE A 202 -8.97 -11.94 -11.95
CA PHE A 202 -9.89 -10.81 -11.74
C PHE A 202 -9.10 -9.57 -11.30
N THR A 203 -9.67 -8.41 -11.61
CA THR A 203 -9.09 -7.11 -11.25
C THR A 203 -9.98 -6.40 -10.24
N VAL A 204 -9.35 -5.84 -9.23
CA VAL A 204 -10.00 -4.98 -8.24
C VAL A 204 -9.41 -3.57 -8.30
N LYS A 205 -10.24 -2.58 -8.00
CA LYS A 205 -9.81 -1.21 -7.74
C LYS A 205 -9.90 -0.95 -6.25
N LEU A 206 -8.76 -0.68 -5.65
CA LEU A 206 -8.65 -0.24 -4.27
C LEU A 206 -8.64 1.29 -4.24
N THR A 207 -9.52 1.88 -3.45
CA THR A 207 -9.52 3.32 -3.16
C THR A 207 -9.29 3.52 -1.67
N VAL A 208 -8.28 4.32 -1.34
CA VAL A 208 -7.93 4.69 0.04
C VAL A 208 -8.18 6.17 0.21
N SER A 209 -9.07 6.52 1.13
CA SER A 209 -9.30 7.91 1.50
C SER A 209 -8.07 8.44 2.25
N GLN A 210 -7.52 9.55 1.78
CA GLN A 210 -6.41 10.23 2.46
C GLN A 210 -6.91 11.22 3.52
N GLU A 211 -8.21 11.28 3.76
CA GLU A 211 -8.83 12.10 4.81
C GLU A 211 -9.00 11.32 6.11
N ASP A 212 -9.38 10.05 6.02
CA ASP A 212 -9.73 9.22 7.18
C ASP A 212 -9.18 7.77 7.13
N GLY A 213 -8.41 7.43 6.09
CA GLY A 213 -7.81 6.10 5.92
C GLY A 213 -8.78 5.00 5.53
N THR A 214 -10.04 5.30 5.26
CA THR A 214 -11.00 4.28 4.87
C THR A 214 -10.66 3.67 3.51
N SER A 215 -10.79 2.35 3.41
CA SER A 215 -10.55 1.60 2.17
C SER A 215 -11.86 1.10 1.59
N SER A 216 -11.97 1.17 0.27
CA SER A 216 -13.04 0.52 -0.48
C SER A 216 -12.45 -0.28 -1.64
N VAL A 217 -13.09 -1.39 -1.97
CA VAL A 217 -12.68 -2.25 -3.08
C VAL A 217 -13.85 -2.53 -4.01
N GLU A 218 -13.59 -2.45 -5.30
CA GLU A 218 -14.55 -2.76 -6.35
C GLU A 218 -13.96 -3.79 -7.32
N LEU A 219 -14.78 -4.75 -7.75
CA LEU A 219 -14.43 -5.66 -8.83
C LEU A 219 -14.61 -4.92 -10.15
N ILE A 220 -13.54 -4.80 -10.93
CA ILE A 220 -13.52 -4.06 -12.20
C ILE A 220 -12.90 -4.88 -13.32
N GLY A 221 -13.12 -4.44 -14.58
CA GLY A 221 -12.34 -4.89 -15.75
C GLY A 221 -12.27 -6.40 -15.90
N THR A 222 -11.07 -6.94 -15.82
CA THR A 222 -10.80 -8.37 -16.03
C THR A 222 -11.47 -9.22 -14.96
N ASN A 223 -12.33 -10.10 -15.39
CA ASN A 223 -12.96 -11.16 -14.59
C ASN A 223 -13.22 -12.33 -15.53
N ASN A 224 -12.15 -13.05 -15.83
CA ASN A 224 -12.25 -14.16 -16.78
C ASN A 224 -13.20 -15.24 -16.23
N LEU A 225 -13.97 -15.85 -17.09
CA LEU A 225 -14.92 -16.91 -16.74
C LEU A 225 -16.01 -16.50 -15.72
N GLY A 226 -16.07 -15.24 -15.29
CA GLY A 226 -17.04 -14.77 -14.31
C GLY A 226 -16.93 -15.43 -12.93
N LEU A 227 -15.73 -15.92 -12.58
CA LEU A 227 -15.52 -16.67 -11.33
C LEU A 227 -15.32 -15.78 -10.09
N ALA A 228 -15.14 -14.48 -10.27
CA ALA A 228 -15.17 -13.50 -9.19
C ALA A 228 -16.51 -12.75 -9.21
N SER A 229 -17.04 -12.40 -8.05
CA SER A 229 -18.27 -11.63 -7.89
C SER A 229 -18.20 -10.78 -6.63
N ASN A 230 -18.94 -9.68 -6.59
CA ASN A 230 -19.11 -8.90 -5.37
C ASN A 230 -20.44 -9.27 -4.74
N VAL A 231 -20.39 -9.83 -3.53
CA VAL A 231 -21.56 -10.21 -2.74
C VAL A 231 -21.44 -9.53 -1.38
N ASP A 232 -22.40 -8.68 -1.02
CA ASP A 232 -22.43 -7.97 0.26
C ASP A 232 -21.12 -7.23 0.58
N LYS A 233 -20.54 -6.57 -0.44
CA LYS A 233 -19.26 -5.84 -0.38
C LYS A 233 -18.00 -6.73 -0.15
N VAL A 234 -18.15 -8.05 -0.28
CA VAL A 234 -17.04 -9.01 -0.22
C VAL A 234 -16.79 -9.56 -1.62
N ILE A 235 -15.55 -9.54 -2.07
CA ILE A 235 -15.15 -10.20 -3.32
C ILE A 235 -15.15 -11.70 -3.07
N GLN A 236 -16.03 -12.41 -3.76
CA GLN A 236 -16.15 -13.87 -3.71
C GLN A 236 -15.46 -14.47 -4.94
N VAL A 237 -14.57 -15.44 -4.76
CA VAL A 237 -13.82 -16.06 -5.85
C VAL A 237 -14.03 -17.57 -5.84
N LYS A 238 -14.69 -18.08 -6.89
CA LYS A 238 -15.11 -19.47 -6.99
C LYS A 238 -14.11 -20.33 -7.76
N ASN A 239 -13.85 -21.57 -7.29
CA ASN A 239 -13.31 -22.63 -8.13
C ASN A 239 -14.39 -23.64 -8.51
N VAL A 240 -14.26 -24.20 -9.72
CA VAL A 240 -15.19 -25.19 -10.29
C VAL A 240 -14.48 -26.50 -10.59
N LYS A 241 -15.21 -27.60 -10.57
CA LYS A 241 -14.67 -28.94 -10.87
C LYS A 241 -14.79 -29.29 -12.36
N ASN A 242 -15.75 -28.64 -13.05
CA ASN A 242 -15.98 -28.86 -14.48
C ASN A 242 -16.69 -27.65 -15.10
N ILE A 243 -16.82 -27.65 -16.43
CA ILE A 243 -17.39 -26.57 -17.22
C ILE A 243 -18.85 -26.24 -16.88
N THR A 244 -19.63 -27.22 -16.47
CA THR A 244 -21.08 -27.02 -16.17
C THR A 244 -21.32 -26.18 -14.93
N GLN A 245 -20.28 -25.94 -14.10
CA GLN A 245 -20.35 -25.15 -12.88
C GLN A 245 -19.88 -23.70 -13.09
N LEU A 246 -19.45 -23.36 -14.29
CA LEU A 246 -19.12 -21.97 -14.65
C LEU A 246 -20.39 -21.10 -14.57
N PRO A 247 -20.26 -19.83 -14.14
CA PRO A 247 -21.37 -18.89 -14.22
C PRO A 247 -21.88 -18.74 -15.66
N LEU A 248 -23.20 -18.71 -15.83
CA LEU A 248 -23.83 -18.42 -17.11
C LEU A 248 -23.65 -16.91 -17.39
N THR A 249 -22.52 -16.51 -17.94
CA THR A 249 -22.34 -15.17 -18.48
C THR A 249 -22.89 -15.11 -19.88
N GLY A 250 -23.65 -14.05 -20.22
CA GLY A 250 -24.44 -13.98 -21.47
C GLY A 250 -23.65 -14.19 -22.77
N ALA A 251 -22.34 -14.07 -22.78
CA ALA A 251 -21.48 -14.39 -23.92
C ALA A 251 -21.10 -15.88 -24.03
N MET A 252 -21.12 -16.63 -22.94
CA MET A 252 -20.80 -18.07 -22.92
C MET A 252 -22.04 -18.95 -23.10
N GLY A 253 -23.22 -18.43 -22.77
CA GLY A 253 -24.48 -19.14 -22.96
C GLY A 253 -24.82 -19.45 -24.43
N THR A 254 -24.32 -18.64 -25.36
CA THR A 254 -24.50 -18.83 -26.79
C THR A 254 -23.45 -19.75 -27.45
N ALA A 255 -22.27 -19.93 -26.83
CA ALA A 255 -21.22 -20.77 -27.39
C ALA A 255 -21.36 -22.27 -27.06
N LEU A 256 -22.20 -22.63 -26.07
CA LEU A 256 -22.42 -24.02 -25.65
C LEU A 256 -23.55 -24.75 -26.39
N PHE A 257 -24.32 -24.05 -27.25
CA PHE A 257 -25.45 -24.59 -27.95
C PHE A 257 -25.38 -24.46 -29.48
N THR A 258 -24.22 -24.17 -30.05
CA THR A 258 -23.91 -24.21 -31.48
C THR A 258 -22.84 -25.27 -31.72
#